data_3641380780e7c8b82077721100fbf396
#
_entry.id   3641380780e7c8b82077721100fbf396
#
_cell.length_a   1.000
_cell.length_b   1.000
_cell.length_c   1.000
_cell.angle_alpha   90.00
_cell.angle_beta   90.00
_cell.angle_gamma   90.00
#
_symmetry.space_group_name_H-M   'P 1'
#
loop_
_entity.id
_entity.type
_entity.pdbx_description
1 polymer ?
#
loop_
_entity_poly.entity_id
_entity_poly.type
_entity_poly.pdbx_seq_one_letter_code
_entity_poly.pdbx_strand_id
1 'polypeptide(L)'
;MLIRAYSCMLLAILFWSLNPVANKIALEDIAVPQLVSMRAVFSSIILLIISYVIGYRYSPKKIGWKPFALGVLDPGLTSLIFVTALTVLSASNTVLILALMPFSQSILGRVVFKEDFRSSVWFGAVLAVFGLFIFFSGEQFFEADSLWGNGLMMICFCLFSVSQLLTRKIMRAEIPAIQVTSSQMISASVVLILYLIIFGDMELPLQASSGTLMTFVYLVFSMALPFFFYNQAMRHIPVGMASLFLVLIIPLGFLFAAILLGEDITWIKTAGAILVMIGVALPHLLESGKRKFSLMQK
;
A
#
# COMPACT_ATOMS: atom_id res chain seq x y z
N MET A 1 -15.27 13.13 11.46
CA MET A 1 -14.80 12.77 10.12
C MET A 1 -13.34 12.35 10.10
N LEU A 2 -12.40 13.16 10.62
CA LEU A 2 -10.96 12.84 10.63
C LEU A 2 -10.60 11.53 11.34
N ILE A 3 -11.15 11.27 12.53
CA ILE A 3 -10.90 10.02 13.27
C ILE A 3 -11.24 8.81 12.40
N ARG A 4 -12.40 8.83 11.74
CA ARG A 4 -12.83 7.75 10.84
C ARG A 4 -11.86 7.56 9.66
N ALA A 5 -11.33 8.66 9.11
CA ALA A 5 -10.35 8.59 8.03
C ALA A 5 -9.04 7.95 8.50
N TYR A 6 -8.53 8.34 9.67
CA TYR A 6 -7.33 7.72 10.24
C TYR A 6 -7.54 6.26 10.62
N SER A 7 -8.72 5.89 11.16
CA SER A 7 -9.05 4.48 11.41
C SER A 7 -9.06 3.66 10.11
N CYS A 8 -9.64 4.19 9.03
CA CYS A 8 -9.58 3.54 7.73
C CYS A 8 -8.13 3.39 7.24
N MET A 9 -7.30 4.42 7.40
CA MET A 9 -5.88 4.34 7.01
C MET A 9 -5.14 3.25 7.78
N LEU A 10 -5.32 3.18 9.11
CA LEU A 10 -4.69 2.16 9.96
C LEU A 10 -5.18 0.75 9.60
N LEU A 11 -6.48 0.58 9.32
CA LEU A 11 -7.00 -0.72 8.85
C LEU A 11 -6.35 -1.14 7.53
N ALA A 12 -6.21 -0.22 6.56
CA ALA A 12 -5.53 -0.52 5.31
C ALA A 12 -4.07 -0.97 5.54
N ILE A 13 -3.35 -0.27 6.43
CA ILE A 13 -1.97 -0.58 6.78
C ILE A 13 -1.85 -1.94 7.45
N LEU A 14 -2.73 -2.28 8.40
CA LEU A 14 -2.74 -3.58 9.06
C LEU A 14 -2.92 -4.73 8.06
N PHE A 15 -3.84 -4.59 7.11
CA PHE A 15 -3.99 -5.59 6.05
C PHE A 15 -2.74 -5.65 5.14
N TRP A 16 -2.20 -4.51 4.72
CA TRP A 16 -1.05 -4.52 3.82
C TRP A 16 0.25 -4.97 4.50
N SER A 17 0.40 -4.79 5.81
CA SER A 17 1.62 -5.16 6.52
C SER A 17 1.91 -6.67 6.55
N LEU A 18 0.88 -7.51 6.44
CA LEU A 18 1.04 -8.95 6.33
C LEU A 18 1.30 -9.44 4.88
N ASN A 19 1.10 -8.58 3.88
CA ASN A 19 1.24 -8.96 2.47
C ASN A 19 2.62 -9.53 2.09
N PRO A 20 3.77 -9.00 2.56
CA PRO A 20 5.07 -9.56 2.20
C PRO A 20 5.20 -11.03 2.60
N VAL A 21 4.80 -11.37 3.83
CA VAL A 21 4.81 -12.74 4.36
C VAL A 21 3.84 -13.62 3.56
N ALA A 22 2.62 -13.15 3.34
CA ALA A 22 1.60 -13.88 2.61
C ALA A 22 1.98 -14.14 1.13
N ASN A 23 2.57 -13.15 0.45
CA ASN A 23 3.07 -13.35 -0.90
C ASN A 23 4.20 -14.36 -0.95
N LYS A 24 5.14 -14.34 0.01
CA LYS A 24 6.25 -15.31 0.08
C LYS A 24 5.72 -16.73 0.17
N ILE A 25 4.78 -16.99 1.06
CA ILE A 25 4.15 -18.32 1.22
C ILE A 25 3.38 -18.72 -0.06
N ALA A 26 2.60 -17.81 -0.62
CA ALA A 26 1.81 -18.13 -1.82
C ALA A 26 2.67 -18.41 -3.05
N LEU A 27 3.83 -17.77 -3.18
CA LEU A 27 4.76 -17.94 -4.29
C LEU A 27 5.55 -19.26 -4.24
N GLU A 28 5.45 -20.02 -3.15
CA GLU A 28 6.03 -21.38 -3.10
C GLU A 28 5.31 -22.35 -4.06
N ASP A 29 3.98 -22.19 -4.21
CA ASP A 29 3.15 -23.09 -5.02
C ASP A 29 2.47 -22.38 -6.22
N ILE A 30 2.40 -21.05 -6.25
CA ILE A 30 1.65 -20.28 -7.24
C ILE A 30 2.59 -19.31 -7.97
N ALA A 31 2.67 -19.42 -9.30
CA ALA A 31 3.49 -18.49 -10.09
C ALA A 31 2.95 -17.05 -10.05
N VAL A 32 3.85 -16.06 -10.21
CA VAL A 32 3.52 -14.63 -10.15
C VAL A 32 2.33 -14.24 -11.03
N PRO A 33 2.27 -14.62 -12.34
CA PRO A 33 1.16 -14.25 -13.21
C PRO A 33 -0.20 -14.77 -12.71
N GLN A 34 -0.24 -16.00 -12.23
CA GLN A 34 -1.45 -16.63 -11.69
C GLN A 34 -1.87 -15.93 -10.39
N LEU A 35 -0.93 -15.74 -9.45
CA LEU A 35 -1.19 -15.16 -8.14
C LEU A 35 -1.78 -13.75 -8.27
N VAL A 36 -1.15 -12.85 -9.03
CA VAL A 36 -1.60 -11.46 -9.16
C VAL A 36 -2.93 -11.35 -9.92
N SER A 37 -3.14 -12.18 -10.94
CA SER A 37 -4.36 -12.16 -11.76
C SER A 37 -5.55 -12.72 -10.99
N MET A 38 -5.40 -13.89 -10.39
CA MET A 38 -6.48 -14.54 -9.64
C MET A 38 -6.93 -13.71 -8.45
N ARG A 39 -5.99 -13.16 -7.65
CA ARG A 39 -6.36 -12.32 -6.52
C ARG A 39 -7.10 -11.05 -6.96
N ALA A 40 -6.74 -10.44 -8.10
CA ALA A 40 -7.43 -9.26 -8.62
C ALA A 40 -8.87 -9.58 -9.05
N VAL A 41 -9.07 -10.71 -9.76
CA VAL A 41 -10.40 -11.18 -10.17
C VAL A 41 -11.29 -11.43 -8.96
N PHE A 42 -10.84 -12.24 -8.00
CA PHE A 42 -11.63 -12.54 -6.81
C PHE A 42 -11.90 -11.30 -5.96
N SER A 43 -10.92 -10.39 -5.84
CA SER A 43 -11.10 -9.11 -5.15
C SER A 43 -12.17 -8.24 -5.82
N SER A 44 -12.20 -8.19 -7.16
CA SER A 44 -13.21 -7.44 -7.90
C SER A 44 -14.62 -8.02 -7.67
N ILE A 45 -14.76 -9.35 -7.68
CA ILE A 45 -16.02 -10.05 -7.42
C ILE A 45 -16.51 -9.74 -6.00
N ILE A 46 -15.65 -9.88 -5.00
CA ILE A 46 -15.99 -9.60 -3.59
C ILE A 46 -16.48 -8.16 -3.43
N LEU A 47 -15.78 -7.18 -4.01
CA LEU A 47 -16.17 -5.77 -3.91
C LEU A 47 -17.48 -5.47 -4.61
N LEU A 48 -17.77 -6.12 -5.74
CA LEU A 48 -19.07 -6.00 -6.41
C LEU A 48 -20.19 -6.59 -5.57
N ILE A 49 -19.98 -7.74 -4.95
CA ILE A 49 -20.94 -8.37 -4.02
C ILE A 49 -21.17 -7.44 -2.82
N ILE A 50 -20.11 -6.96 -2.18
CA ILE A 50 -20.23 -6.02 -1.05
C ILE A 50 -20.99 -4.77 -1.50
N SER A 51 -20.63 -4.19 -2.65
CA SER A 51 -21.30 -3.00 -3.19
C SER A 51 -22.80 -3.22 -3.36
N TYR A 52 -23.19 -4.36 -3.90
CA TYR A 52 -24.59 -4.74 -4.07
C TYR A 52 -25.34 -4.91 -2.74
N VAL A 53 -24.74 -5.64 -1.78
CA VAL A 53 -25.33 -5.92 -0.46
C VAL A 53 -25.56 -4.64 0.34
N ILE A 54 -24.64 -3.66 0.26
CA ILE A 54 -24.81 -2.37 0.95
C ILE A 54 -25.67 -1.35 0.17
N GLY A 55 -26.34 -1.81 -0.91
CA GLY A 55 -27.31 -1.02 -1.65
C GLY A 55 -26.75 -0.09 -2.73
N TYR A 56 -25.46 -0.14 -3.02
CA TYR A 56 -24.89 0.61 -4.13
C TYR A 56 -24.98 -0.18 -5.44
N ARG A 57 -25.86 0.22 -6.34
CA ARG A 57 -25.89 -0.33 -7.69
C ARG A 57 -24.71 0.19 -8.48
N TYR A 58 -23.83 -0.72 -8.91
CA TYR A 58 -22.67 -0.40 -9.72
C TYR A 58 -23.10 0.17 -11.08
N SER A 59 -22.61 1.37 -11.41
CA SER A 59 -22.97 2.05 -12.67
C SER A 59 -21.73 2.72 -13.28
N PRO A 60 -21.04 2.06 -14.23
CA PRO A 60 -19.84 2.58 -14.86
C PRO A 60 -20.02 3.96 -15.49
N LYS A 61 -21.21 4.21 -16.07
CA LYS A 61 -21.53 5.51 -16.70
C LYS A 61 -21.53 6.67 -15.71
N LYS A 62 -22.00 6.45 -14.47
CA LYS A 62 -22.03 7.47 -13.40
C LYS A 62 -20.65 7.66 -12.74
N ILE A 63 -19.87 6.60 -12.66
CA ILE A 63 -18.54 6.60 -12.03
C ILE A 63 -17.51 7.31 -12.93
N GLY A 64 -17.67 7.15 -14.25
CA GLY A 64 -16.73 7.69 -15.26
C GLY A 64 -15.46 6.85 -15.38
N TRP A 65 -14.58 7.25 -16.29
CA TRP A 65 -13.40 6.47 -16.70
C TRP A 65 -12.21 6.56 -15.71
N LYS A 66 -12.14 7.61 -14.88
CA LYS A 66 -10.98 7.89 -14.01
C LYS A 66 -10.65 6.77 -13.00
N PRO A 67 -11.64 6.17 -12.30
CA PRO A 67 -11.37 5.04 -11.41
C PRO A 67 -10.85 3.79 -12.15
N PHE A 68 -11.26 3.59 -13.41
CA PHE A 68 -10.72 2.49 -14.23
C PHE A 68 -9.27 2.76 -14.62
N ALA A 69 -8.94 3.98 -15.06
CA ALA A 69 -7.56 4.37 -15.34
C ALA A 69 -6.66 4.23 -14.10
N LEU A 70 -7.20 4.60 -12.93
CA LEU A 70 -6.49 4.38 -11.66
C LEU A 70 -6.19 2.91 -11.44
N GLY A 71 -7.14 2.00 -11.66
CA GLY A 71 -6.95 0.57 -11.44
C GLY A 71 -5.98 -0.08 -12.43
N VAL A 72 -5.89 0.42 -13.67
CA VAL A 72 -4.83 0.02 -14.61
C VAL A 72 -3.45 0.34 -14.05
N LEU A 73 -3.28 1.54 -13.48
CA LEU A 73 -2.02 1.94 -12.87
C LEU A 73 -1.78 1.18 -11.57
N ASP A 74 -2.74 1.23 -10.64
CA ASP A 74 -2.66 0.68 -9.29
C ASP A 74 -4.02 0.11 -8.85
N PRO A 75 -4.13 -1.20 -8.61
CA PRO A 75 -3.06 -2.18 -8.47
C PRO A 75 -2.65 -2.95 -9.75
N GLY A 76 -3.11 -2.62 -10.94
CA GLY A 76 -2.77 -3.35 -12.16
C GLY A 76 -1.26 -3.43 -12.41
N LEU A 77 -0.68 -2.37 -12.99
CA LEU A 77 0.75 -2.34 -13.31
C LEU A 77 1.64 -2.34 -12.06
N THR A 78 1.24 -1.63 -11.00
CA THR A 78 2.04 -1.59 -9.77
C THR A 78 2.18 -2.96 -9.12
N SER A 79 1.12 -3.76 -9.02
CA SER A 79 1.20 -5.11 -8.45
C SER A 79 2.12 -6.01 -9.25
N LEU A 80 2.02 -5.96 -10.57
CA LEU A 80 2.85 -6.75 -11.46
C LEU A 80 4.32 -6.39 -11.29
N ILE A 81 4.66 -5.10 -11.42
CA ILE A 81 6.05 -4.62 -11.33
C ILE A 81 6.62 -4.86 -9.92
N PHE A 82 5.82 -4.59 -8.88
CA PHE A 82 6.24 -4.79 -7.49
C PHE A 82 6.56 -6.25 -7.19
N VAL A 83 5.66 -7.18 -7.54
CA VAL A 83 5.88 -8.61 -7.27
C VAL A 83 7.03 -9.15 -8.12
N THR A 84 7.18 -8.69 -9.37
CA THR A 84 8.34 -9.03 -10.21
C THR A 84 9.64 -8.48 -9.61
N ALA A 85 9.65 -7.25 -9.10
CA ALA A 85 10.83 -6.69 -8.44
C ALA A 85 11.24 -7.49 -7.20
N LEU A 86 10.29 -7.99 -6.42
CA LEU A 86 10.55 -8.82 -5.23
C LEU A 86 11.22 -10.17 -5.56
N THR A 87 11.17 -10.65 -6.80
CA THR A 87 11.89 -11.87 -7.19
C THR A 87 13.39 -11.65 -7.40
N VAL A 88 13.84 -10.39 -7.55
CA VAL A 88 15.23 -10.04 -7.89
C VAL A 88 15.85 -9.00 -6.95
N LEU A 89 15.07 -8.45 -6.02
CA LEU A 89 15.52 -7.47 -5.02
C LEU A 89 15.38 -8.02 -3.61
N SER A 90 16.28 -7.55 -2.74
CA SER A 90 16.09 -7.71 -1.30
C SER A 90 14.88 -6.91 -0.80
N ALA A 91 14.26 -7.39 0.28
CA ALA A 91 13.17 -6.66 0.93
C ALA A 91 13.64 -5.26 1.39
N SER A 92 14.89 -5.16 1.85
CA SER A 92 15.51 -3.93 2.35
C SER A 92 15.58 -2.84 1.29
N ASN A 93 16.09 -3.16 0.08
CA ASN A 93 16.20 -2.19 -1.01
C ASN A 93 14.84 -1.72 -1.52
N THR A 94 13.88 -2.65 -1.63
CA THR A 94 12.49 -2.34 -1.98
C THR A 94 11.88 -1.32 -1.02
N VAL A 95 12.07 -1.54 0.28
CA VAL A 95 11.53 -0.68 1.34
C VAL A 95 12.18 0.70 1.33
N LEU A 96 13.50 0.78 1.14
CA LEU A 96 14.22 2.07 1.12
C LEU A 96 13.76 2.97 -0.03
N ILE A 97 13.52 2.41 -1.22
CA ILE A 97 12.99 3.17 -2.35
C ILE A 97 11.59 3.71 -2.00
N LEU A 98 10.71 2.87 -1.44
CA LEU A 98 9.37 3.29 -1.05
C LEU A 98 9.35 4.26 0.15
N ALA A 99 10.36 4.23 1.02
CA ALA A 99 10.49 5.16 2.13
C ALA A 99 10.68 6.63 1.70
N LEU A 100 11.02 6.88 0.43
CA LEU A 100 11.06 8.22 -0.15
C LEU A 100 9.67 8.77 -0.50
N MET A 101 8.60 7.95 -0.46
CA MET A 101 7.24 8.36 -0.80
C MET A 101 6.73 9.57 0.00
N PRO A 102 6.91 9.69 1.33
CA PRO A 102 6.41 10.85 2.06
C PRO A 102 7.00 12.18 1.58
N PHE A 103 8.24 12.19 1.13
CA PHE A 103 8.88 13.41 0.60
C PHE A 103 8.30 13.79 -0.76
N SER A 104 8.25 12.84 -1.70
CA SER A 104 7.69 13.07 -3.03
C SER A 104 6.22 13.47 -2.95
N GLN A 105 5.42 12.79 -2.12
CA GLN A 105 4.00 13.06 -1.97
C GLN A 105 3.71 14.40 -1.28
N SER A 106 4.56 14.84 -0.33
CA SER A 106 4.42 16.17 0.28
C SER A 106 4.67 17.28 -0.74
N ILE A 107 5.66 17.12 -1.62
CA ILE A 107 5.95 18.07 -2.70
C ILE A 107 4.82 18.06 -3.73
N LEU A 108 4.45 16.87 -4.24
CA LEU A 108 3.41 16.72 -5.25
C LEU A 108 2.03 17.16 -4.74
N GLY A 109 1.70 16.88 -3.47
CA GLY A 109 0.47 17.34 -2.83
C GLY A 109 0.37 18.86 -2.78
N ARG A 110 1.48 19.55 -2.49
CA ARG A 110 1.54 21.00 -2.56
C ARG A 110 1.38 21.54 -3.98
N VAL A 111 2.10 20.97 -4.94
CA VAL A 111 2.08 21.43 -6.33
C VAL A 111 0.72 21.19 -6.99
N VAL A 112 0.14 19.99 -6.81
CA VAL A 112 -1.08 19.56 -7.52
C VAL A 112 -2.36 20.03 -6.81
N PHE A 113 -2.39 19.94 -5.47
CA PHE A 113 -3.61 20.22 -4.68
C PHE A 113 -3.53 21.48 -3.86
N LYS A 114 -2.40 22.19 -3.86
CA LYS A 114 -2.12 23.35 -3.00
C LYS A 114 -2.30 23.00 -1.50
N GLU A 115 -1.99 21.74 -1.14
CA GLU A 115 -2.04 21.31 0.27
C GLU A 115 -0.97 22.05 1.06
N ASP A 116 -1.27 22.32 2.34
CA ASP A 116 -0.33 23.01 3.21
C ASP A 116 0.95 22.20 3.40
N PHE A 117 2.08 22.85 3.18
CA PHE A 117 3.39 22.25 3.43
C PHE A 117 3.62 22.16 4.93
N ARG A 118 3.52 20.96 5.48
CA ARG A 118 3.71 20.73 6.90
C ARG A 118 5.13 20.27 7.18
N SER A 119 5.93 21.17 7.74
CA SER A 119 7.31 20.82 8.16
C SER A 119 7.32 19.63 9.11
N SER A 120 6.28 19.46 9.95
CA SER A 120 6.15 18.32 10.85
C SER A 120 6.11 16.97 10.11
N VAL A 121 5.49 16.90 8.91
CA VAL A 121 5.47 15.69 8.07
C VAL A 121 6.88 15.39 7.55
N TRP A 122 7.64 16.41 7.17
CA TRP A 122 9.03 16.24 6.72
C TRP A 122 9.94 15.75 7.84
N PHE A 123 9.89 16.37 9.02
CA PHE A 123 10.64 15.89 10.17
C PHE A 123 10.26 14.46 10.56
N GLY A 124 8.97 14.16 10.53
CA GLY A 124 8.47 12.79 10.75
C GLY A 124 9.00 11.80 9.73
N ALA A 125 9.02 12.19 8.44
CA ALA A 125 9.55 11.35 7.36
C ALA A 125 11.07 11.13 7.50
N VAL A 126 11.85 12.18 7.81
CA VAL A 126 13.30 12.04 8.07
C VAL A 126 13.56 11.07 9.21
N LEU A 127 12.82 11.21 10.32
CA LEU A 127 12.96 10.33 11.48
C LEU A 127 12.55 8.89 11.15
N ALA A 128 11.48 8.69 10.38
CA ALA A 128 11.05 7.37 9.94
C ALA A 128 12.08 6.72 9.01
N VAL A 129 12.65 7.45 8.04
CA VAL A 129 13.72 6.94 7.16
C VAL A 129 14.97 6.58 7.97
N PHE A 130 15.35 7.40 8.93
CA PHE A 130 16.48 7.09 9.82
C PHE A 130 16.20 5.82 10.65
N GLY A 131 14.96 5.67 11.15
CA GLY A 131 14.51 4.44 11.81
C GLY A 131 14.63 3.21 10.90
N LEU A 132 14.30 3.32 9.60
CA LEU A 132 14.47 2.24 8.64
C LEU A 132 15.94 1.90 8.38
N PHE A 133 16.82 2.89 8.30
CA PHE A 133 18.27 2.63 8.20
C PHE A 133 18.79 1.84 9.41
N ILE A 134 18.34 2.17 10.62
CA ILE A 134 18.69 1.38 11.82
C ILE A 134 18.07 -0.01 11.73
N PHE A 135 16.79 -0.12 11.36
CA PHE A 135 16.07 -1.37 11.27
C PHE A 135 16.76 -2.40 10.36
N PHE A 136 17.30 -1.95 9.24
CA PHE A 136 17.99 -2.78 8.26
C PHE A 136 19.53 -2.78 8.41
N SER A 137 20.12 -2.13 9.42
CA SER A 137 21.57 -1.98 9.54
C SER A 137 22.35 -3.29 9.71
N GLY A 138 21.68 -4.40 10.04
CA GLY A 138 22.27 -5.73 10.08
C GLY A 138 22.15 -6.52 8.78
N GLU A 139 21.52 -5.96 7.74
CA GLU A 139 21.33 -6.60 6.44
C GLU A 139 22.30 -6.01 5.41
N GLN A 140 22.71 -6.83 4.46
CA GLN A 140 23.63 -6.35 3.40
C GLN A 140 22.87 -5.50 2.40
N PHE A 141 22.96 -4.17 2.55
CA PHE A 141 22.24 -3.20 1.72
C PHE A 141 22.66 -3.14 0.26
N PHE A 142 23.85 -3.65 -0.10
CA PHE A 142 24.46 -3.44 -1.40
C PHE A 142 25.04 -4.69 -2.05
N GLU A 143 24.64 -5.89 -1.59
CA GLU A 143 24.95 -7.07 -2.41
C GLU A 143 24.14 -6.96 -3.70
N ALA A 144 24.86 -6.95 -4.80
CA ALA A 144 24.55 -7.03 -6.23
C ALA A 144 23.06 -7.18 -6.61
N ASP A 145 22.20 -6.37 -6.01
CA ASP A 145 20.83 -6.21 -6.49
C ASP A 145 20.89 -5.71 -7.93
N SER A 146 20.26 -6.44 -8.82
CA SER A 146 20.34 -6.13 -10.23
C SER A 146 19.88 -4.70 -10.49
N LEU A 147 20.63 -3.95 -11.31
CA LEU A 147 20.19 -2.64 -11.84
C LEU A 147 18.77 -2.71 -12.39
N TRP A 148 18.39 -3.86 -12.93
CA TRP A 148 17.06 -4.16 -13.42
C TRP A 148 16.00 -4.10 -12.31
N GLY A 149 16.22 -4.77 -11.19
CA GLY A 149 15.31 -4.77 -10.04
C GLY A 149 15.12 -3.36 -9.45
N ASN A 150 16.21 -2.61 -9.27
CA ASN A 150 16.15 -1.23 -8.82
C ASN A 150 15.40 -0.33 -9.82
N GLY A 151 15.59 -0.55 -11.12
CA GLY A 151 14.85 0.13 -12.19
C GLY A 151 13.34 -0.15 -12.11
N LEU A 152 12.94 -1.41 -11.93
CA LEU A 152 11.54 -1.81 -11.73
C LEU A 152 10.93 -1.12 -10.50
N MET A 153 11.66 -1.09 -9.38
CA MET A 153 11.17 -0.41 -8.17
C MET A 153 11.06 1.11 -8.34
N MET A 154 11.94 1.75 -9.09
CA MET A 154 11.82 3.16 -9.40
C MET A 154 10.59 3.45 -10.28
N ILE A 155 10.31 2.60 -11.27
CA ILE A 155 9.07 2.68 -12.06
C ILE A 155 7.85 2.49 -11.15
N CYS A 156 7.87 1.49 -10.28
CA CYS A 156 6.82 1.23 -9.31
C CYS A 156 6.58 2.45 -8.39
N PHE A 157 7.64 3.06 -7.88
CA PHE A 157 7.59 4.29 -7.08
C PHE A 157 6.90 5.44 -7.83
N CYS A 158 7.25 5.64 -9.11
CA CYS A 158 6.60 6.66 -9.94
C CYS A 158 5.11 6.36 -10.15
N LEU A 159 4.76 5.12 -10.46
CA LEU A 159 3.36 4.69 -10.63
C LEU A 159 2.56 4.86 -9.34
N PHE A 160 3.08 4.44 -8.19
CA PHE A 160 2.45 4.67 -6.90
C PHE A 160 2.28 6.17 -6.62
N SER A 161 3.29 6.99 -6.92
CA SER A 161 3.22 8.43 -6.72
C SER A 161 2.07 9.04 -7.51
N VAL A 162 1.94 8.70 -8.79
CA VAL A 162 0.83 9.16 -9.65
C VAL A 162 -0.51 8.62 -9.16
N SER A 163 -0.57 7.34 -8.78
CA SER A 163 -1.79 6.69 -8.32
C SER A 163 -2.34 7.32 -7.05
N GLN A 164 -1.48 7.66 -6.09
CA GLN A 164 -1.90 8.33 -4.85
C GLN A 164 -2.51 9.71 -5.14
N LEU A 165 -1.92 10.48 -6.07
CA LEU A 165 -2.48 11.77 -6.49
C LEU A 165 -3.84 11.59 -7.19
N LEU A 166 -3.94 10.63 -8.11
CA LEU A 166 -5.19 10.32 -8.79
C LEU A 166 -6.27 9.87 -7.81
N THR A 167 -5.93 8.98 -6.86
CA THR A 167 -6.82 8.55 -5.80
C THR A 167 -7.35 9.74 -5.00
N ARG A 168 -6.47 10.63 -4.56
CA ARG A 168 -6.86 11.85 -3.84
C ARG A 168 -7.82 12.71 -4.66
N LYS A 169 -7.52 12.91 -5.94
CA LYS A 169 -8.36 13.69 -6.86
C LYS A 169 -9.73 13.09 -7.06
N ILE A 170 -9.81 11.77 -7.28
CA ILE A 170 -11.06 11.04 -7.49
C ILE A 170 -11.89 11.04 -6.22
N MET A 171 -11.26 10.80 -5.06
CA MET A 171 -11.97 10.71 -3.80
C MET A 171 -12.51 12.06 -3.29
N ARG A 172 -11.96 13.19 -3.76
CA ARG A 172 -12.54 14.52 -3.53
C ARG A 172 -13.81 14.79 -4.34
N ALA A 173 -14.08 14.01 -5.39
CA ALA A 173 -15.26 14.17 -6.26
C ALA A 173 -16.54 13.49 -5.71
N GLU A 174 -16.58 13.13 -4.42
CA GLU A 174 -17.74 12.57 -3.71
C GLU A 174 -18.30 11.24 -4.24
N ILE A 175 -17.60 10.57 -5.16
CA ILE A 175 -17.97 9.23 -5.61
C ILE A 175 -17.81 8.24 -4.43
N PRO A 176 -18.78 7.34 -4.16
CA PRO A 176 -18.64 6.35 -3.09
C PRO A 176 -17.36 5.53 -3.22
N ALA A 177 -16.57 5.42 -2.14
CA ALA A 177 -15.28 4.71 -2.16
C ALA A 177 -15.41 3.27 -2.67
N ILE A 178 -16.50 2.59 -2.31
CA ILE A 178 -16.76 1.21 -2.77
C ILE A 178 -16.87 1.13 -4.29
N GLN A 179 -17.51 2.10 -4.95
CA GLN A 179 -17.64 2.13 -6.41
C GLN A 179 -16.31 2.46 -7.09
N VAL A 180 -15.52 3.38 -6.51
CA VAL A 180 -14.17 3.68 -7.00
C VAL A 180 -13.30 2.44 -6.91
N THR A 181 -13.28 1.77 -5.74
CA THR A 181 -12.45 0.58 -5.52
C THR A 181 -12.89 -0.59 -6.39
N SER A 182 -14.20 -0.81 -6.57
CA SER A 182 -14.71 -1.85 -7.48
C SER A 182 -14.25 -1.62 -8.92
N SER A 183 -14.35 -0.37 -9.43
CA SER A 183 -13.86 -0.02 -10.76
C SER A 183 -12.35 -0.21 -10.91
N GLN A 184 -11.62 0.16 -9.86
CA GLN A 184 -10.16 0.00 -9.76
C GLN A 184 -9.77 -1.49 -9.87
N MET A 185 -10.46 -2.38 -9.11
CA MET A 185 -10.18 -3.81 -9.14
C MET A 185 -10.61 -4.47 -10.46
N ILE A 186 -11.73 -4.05 -11.07
CA ILE A 186 -12.16 -4.57 -12.38
C ILE A 186 -11.09 -4.28 -13.45
N SER A 187 -10.62 -3.04 -13.55
CA SER A 187 -9.62 -2.70 -14.57
C SER A 187 -8.26 -3.34 -14.29
N ALA A 188 -7.86 -3.45 -13.03
CA ALA A 188 -6.68 -4.20 -12.64
C ALA A 188 -6.79 -5.67 -13.05
N SER A 189 -7.95 -6.31 -12.82
CA SER A 189 -8.21 -7.69 -13.23
C SER A 189 -8.06 -7.87 -14.73
N VAL A 190 -8.59 -6.93 -15.53
CA VAL A 190 -8.46 -7.00 -17.00
C VAL A 190 -7.00 -6.97 -17.43
N VAL A 191 -6.21 -6.01 -16.89
CA VAL A 191 -4.78 -5.90 -17.22
C VAL A 191 -4.01 -7.15 -16.82
N LEU A 192 -4.26 -7.66 -15.60
CA LEU A 192 -3.55 -8.80 -15.06
C LEU A 192 -3.95 -10.13 -15.73
N ILE A 193 -5.22 -10.28 -16.15
CA ILE A 193 -5.66 -11.43 -16.97
C ILE A 193 -4.98 -11.38 -18.35
N LEU A 194 -4.93 -10.22 -18.99
CA LEU A 194 -4.20 -10.09 -20.26
C LEU A 194 -2.73 -10.47 -20.11
N TYR A 195 -2.11 -10.05 -19.01
CA TYR A 195 -0.74 -10.45 -18.69
C TYR A 195 -0.62 -11.99 -18.50
N LEU A 196 -1.56 -12.61 -17.77
CA LEU A 196 -1.60 -14.07 -17.58
C LEU A 196 -1.73 -14.81 -18.89
N ILE A 197 -2.60 -14.34 -19.79
CA ILE A 197 -2.81 -14.98 -21.12
C ILE A 197 -1.55 -14.90 -21.98
N ILE A 198 -0.79 -13.80 -21.89
CA ILE A 198 0.38 -13.58 -22.76
C ILE A 198 1.64 -14.27 -22.20
N PHE A 199 1.82 -14.25 -20.88
CA PHE A 199 3.08 -14.60 -20.22
C PHE A 199 2.98 -15.72 -19.17
N GLY A 200 1.79 -16.24 -18.89
CA GLY A 200 1.57 -17.24 -17.87
C GLY A 200 0.95 -18.51 -18.39
N ASP A 201 1.02 -19.54 -17.56
CA ASP A 201 0.27 -20.78 -17.77
C ASP A 201 -1.11 -20.65 -17.14
N MET A 202 -2.14 -21.08 -17.89
CA MET A 202 -3.55 -21.01 -17.45
C MET A 202 -3.92 -22.15 -16.48
N GLU A 203 -2.95 -22.95 -16.07
CA GLU A 203 -3.19 -24.04 -15.12
C GLU A 203 -3.56 -23.48 -13.74
N LEU A 204 -4.65 -23.98 -13.19
CA LEU A 204 -5.07 -23.64 -11.84
C LEU A 204 -4.15 -24.37 -10.85
N PRO A 205 -3.70 -23.71 -9.76
CA PRO A 205 -2.82 -24.32 -8.75
C PRO A 205 -3.60 -25.28 -7.84
N LEU A 206 -4.24 -26.31 -8.42
CA LEU A 206 -5.10 -27.26 -7.70
C LEU A 206 -4.32 -28.16 -6.73
N GLN A 207 -3.00 -28.26 -6.90
CA GLN A 207 -2.11 -29.04 -6.03
C GLN A 207 -1.45 -28.20 -4.93
N ALA A 208 -1.82 -26.92 -4.81
CA ALA A 208 -1.28 -26.03 -3.78
C ALA A 208 -1.61 -26.56 -2.37
N SER A 209 -0.69 -26.38 -1.46
CA SER A 209 -0.85 -26.77 -0.05
C SER A 209 -2.05 -26.03 0.60
N SER A 210 -2.60 -26.61 1.67
CA SER A 210 -3.68 -25.94 2.42
C SER A 210 -3.24 -24.59 2.98
N GLY A 211 -1.96 -24.46 3.37
CA GLY A 211 -1.36 -23.21 3.81
C GLY A 211 -1.34 -22.15 2.71
N THR A 212 -0.91 -22.53 1.50
CA THR A 212 -0.93 -21.65 0.32
C THR A 212 -2.35 -21.20 -0.02
N LEU A 213 -3.33 -22.10 -0.01
CA LEU A 213 -4.72 -21.74 -0.30
C LEU A 213 -5.29 -20.76 0.73
N MET A 214 -5.02 -20.98 2.02
CA MET A 214 -5.44 -20.10 3.10
C MET A 214 -4.80 -18.70 2.95
N THR A 215 -3.52 -18.67 2.62
CA THR A 215 -2.78 -17.45 2.34
C THR A 215 -3.30 -16.73 1.10
N PHE A 216 -3.65 -17.47 0.05
CA PHE A 216 -4.27 -16.91 -1.16
C PHE A 216 -5.61 -16.24 -0.83
N VAL A 217 -6.48 -16.88 -0.05
CA VAL A 217 -7.74 -16.27 0.41
C VAL A 217 -7.46 -14.96 1.16
N TYR A 218 -6.48 -14.96 2.06
CA TYR A 218 -6.06 -13.73 2.73
C TYR A 218 -5.62 -12.66 1.71
N LEU A 219 -4.81 -13.01 0.71
CA LEU A 219 -4.30 -12.08 -0.31
C LEU A 219 -5.42 -11.47 -1.15
N VAL A 220 -6.50 -12.20 -1.40
CA VAL A 220 -7.71 -11.68 -2.06
C VAL A 220 -8.36 -10.58 -1.21
N PHE A 221 -8.60 -10.84 0.09
CA PHE A 221 -9.16 -9.85 0.99
C PHE A 221 -8.22 -8.68 1.23
N SER A 222 -6.91 -8.93 1.31
CA SER A 222 -5.88 -7.91 1.51
C SER A 222 -5.62 -7.04 0.27
N MET A 223 -6.22 -7.38 -0.87
CA MET A 223 -6.29 -6.52 -2.04
C MET A 223 -7.62 -5.74 -2.08
N ALA A 224 -8.75 -6.35 -1.72
CA ALA A 224 -10.06 -5.74 -1.76
C ALA A 224 -10.26 -4.68 -0.65
N LEU A 225 -10.14 -5.10 0.60
CA LEU A 225 -10.51 -4.28 1.76
C LEU A 225 -9.56 -3.09 2.00
N PRO A 226 -8.23 -3.25 1.99
CA PRO A 226 -7.35 -2.12 2.27
C PRO A 226 -7.42 -1.05 1.19
N PHE A 227 -7.61 -1.39 -0.09
CA PHE A 227 -7.84 -0.37 -1.12
C PHE A 227 -9.15 0.40 -0.88
N PHE A 228 -10.20 -0.26 -0.41
CA PHE A 228 -11.43 0.42 -0.01
C PHE A 228 -11.19 1.37 1.18
N PHE A 229 -10.52 0.90 2.23
CA PHE A 229 -10.22 1.72 3.39
C PHE A 229 -9.27 2.87 3.06
N TYR A 230 -8.24 2.61 2.26
CA TYR A 230 -7.31 3.62 1.78
C TYR A 230 -8.02 4.70 0.95
N ASN A 231 -8.84 4.32 -0.02
CA ASN A 231 -9.63 5.26 -0.82
C ASN A 231 -10.54 6.11 0.08
N GLN A 232 -11.19 5.50 1.07
CA GLN A 232 -12.02 6.22 2.04
C GLN A 232 -11.21 7.23 2.87
N ALA A 233 -10.00 6.86 3.30
CA ALA A 233 -9.09 7.73 4.05
C ALA A 233 -8.61 8.91 3.20
N MET A 234 -8.31 8.68 1.92
CA MET A 234 -7.81 9.69 0.98
C MET A 234 -8.79 10.83 0.68
N ARG A 235 -10.05 10.72 1.11
CA ARG A 235 -10.99 11.85 1.08
C ARG A 235 -10.56 13.01 1.98
N HIS A 236 -9.96 12.69 3.12
CA HIS A 236 -9.73 13.65 4.20
C HIS A 236 -8.26 13.81 4.56
N ILE A 237 -7.42 12.79 4.29
CA ILE A 237 -6.00 12.80 4.64
C ILE A 237 -5.19 13.37 3.45
N PRO A 238 -4.33 14.38 3.66
CA PRO A 238 -3.40 14.87 2.65
C PRO A 238 -2.45 13.77 2.17
N VAL A 239 -2.03 13.82 0.89
CA VAL A 239 -1.22 12.74 0.29
C VAL A 239 0.13 12.54 0.99
N GLY A 240 0.79 13.62 1.41
CA GLY A 240 2.04 13.54 2.17
C GLY A 240 1.88 12.88 3.54
N MET A 241 0.75 13.12 4.23
CA MET A 241 0.44 12.46 5.49
C MET A 241 0.07 10.99 5.26
N ALA A 242 -0.71 10.69 4.23
CA ALA A 242 -1.10 9.32 3.90
C ALA A 242 0.13 8.44 3.61
N SER A 243 1.08 8.95 2.81
CA SER A 243 2.32 8.22 2.50
C SER A 243 3.23 8.05 3.71
N LEU A 244 3.27 9.01 4.64
CA LEU A 244 3.99 8.85 5.91
C LEU A 244 3.39 7.70 6.75
N PHE A 245 2.06 7.60 6.80
CA PHE A 245 1.40 6.49 7.49
C PHE A 245 1.72 5.13 6.86
N LEU A 246 1.84 5.05 5.52
CA LEU A 246 2.18 3.80 4.84
C LEU A 246 3.54 3.24 5.23
N VAL A 247 4.47 4.05 5.75
CA VAL A 247 5.76 3.57 6.27
C VAL A 247 5.58 2.60 7.46
N LEU A 248 4.46 2.68 8.19
CA LEU A 248 4.13 1.74 9.28
C LEU A 248 3.93 0.29 8.80
N ILE A 249 3.73 0.05 7.50
CA ILE A 249 3.64 -1.30 6.94
C ILE A 249 4.88 -2.12 7.31
N ILE A 250 6.06 -1.49 7.41
CA ILE A 250 7.34 -2.15 7.61
C ILE A 250 7.48 -2.69 9.04
N PRO A 251 7.41 -1.85 10.10
CA PRO A 251 7.52 -2.35 11.46
C PRO A 251 6.37 -3.31 11.84
N LEU A 252 5.17 -3.10 11.30
CA LEU A 252 4.05 -4.02 11.53
C LEU A 252 4.25 -5.34 10.78
N GLY A 253 4.75 -5.32 9.55
CA GLY A 253 5.09 -6.52 8.79
C GLY A 253 6.16 -7.36 9.49
N PHE A 254 7.19 -6.70 10.05
CA PHE A 254 8.20 -7.37 10.87
C PHE A 254 7.59 -8.02 12.12
N LEU A 255 6.70 -7.33 12.80
CA LEU A 255 6.00 -7.91 13.97
C LEU A 255 5.20 -9.15 13.59
N PHE A 256 4.50 -9.12 12.44
CA PHE A 256 3.78 -10.28 11.92
C PHE A 256 4.72 -11.42 11.49
N ALA A 257 5.85 -11.12 10.87
CA ALA A 257 6.85 -12.13 10.51
C ALA A 257 7.44 -12.81 11.77
N ALA A 258 7.72 -12.04 12.81
CA ALA A 258 8.18 -12.59 14.09
C ALA A 258 7.14 -13.51 14.73
N ILE A 259 5.85 -13.12 14.73
CA ILE A 259 4.78 -13.91 15.36
C ILE A 259 4.44 -15.17 14.54
N LEU A 260 4.39 -15.06 13.20
CA LEU A 260 3.89 -16.12 12.32
C LEU A 260 4.99 -17.04 11.79
N LEU A 261 6.18 -16.52 11.56
CA LEU A 261 7.32 -17.26 11.01
C LEU A 261 8.38 -17.57 12.08
N GLY A 262 8.23 -17.04 13.31
CA GLY A 262 9.21 -17.22 14.37
C GLY A 262 10.53 -16.48 14.11
N GLU A 263 10.51 -15.39 13.34
CA GLU A 263 11.71 -14.59 13.09
C GLU A 263 12.20 -13.91 14.38
N ASP A 264 13.52 -13.88 14.58
CA ASP A 264 14.13 -13.31 15.78
C ASP A 264 13.89 -11.79 15.88
N ILE A 265 13.39 -11.36 17.03
CA ILE A 265 13.23 -9.95 17.37
C ILE A 265 14.56 -9.43 17.92
N THR A 266 15.33 -8.75 17.08
CA THR A 266 16.60 -8.14 17.51
C THR A 266 16.38 -6.73 18.08
N TRP A 267 17.26 -6.29 18.98
CA TRP A 267 17.22 -4.95 19.56
C TRP A 267 17.35 -3.85 18.49
N ILE A 268 18.15 -4.09 17.45
CA ILE A 268 18.36 -3.16 16.35
C ILE A 268 17.05 -2.96 15.57
N LYS A 269 16.38 -4.05 15.18
CA LYS A 269 15.09 -3.99 14.48
C LYS A 269 14.02 -3.34 15.36
N THR A 270 14.01 -3.64 16.64
CA THR A 270 13.07 -3.02 17.60
C THR A 270 13.30 -1.50 17.73
N ALA A 271 14.55 -1.07 17.89
CA ALA A 271 14.89 0.36 17.98
C ALA A 271 14.52 1.10 16.69
N GLY A 272 14.83 0.53 15.52
CA GLY A 272 14.43 1.07 14.22
C GLY A 272 12.91 1.19 14.08
N ALA A 273 12.16 0.14 14.44
CA ALA A 273 10.69 0.14 14.41
C ALA A 273 10.09 1.23 15.31
N ILE A 274 10.61 1.40 16.52
CA ILE A 274 10.16 2.47 17.44
C ILE A 274 10.40 3.85 16.83
N LEU A 275 11.57 4.09 16.22
CA LEU A 275 11.86 5.36 15.55
C LEU A 275 10.92 5.63 14.37
N VAL A 276 10.59 4.62 13.58
CA VAL A 276 9.58 4.73 12.53
C VAL A 276 8.23 5.15 13.12
N MET A 277 7.78 4.48 14.17
CA MET A 277 6.50 4.81 14.83
C MET A 277 6.48 6.23 15.40
N ILE A 278 7.58 6.67 16.02
CA ILE A 278 7.72 8.06 16.52
C ILE A 278 7.66 9.04 15.34
N GLY A 279 8.38 8.77 14.25
CA GLY A 279 8.37 9.59 13.04
C GLY A 279 6.97 9.78 12.47
N VAL A 280 6.19 8.72 12.39
CA VAL A 280 4.79 8.76 11.91
C VAL A 280 3.88 9.50 12.90
N ALA A 281 4.06 9.36 14.20
CA ALA A 281 3.27 10.02 15.22
C ALA A 281 3.60 11.53 15.37
N LEU A 282 4.82 11.95 15.02
CA LEU A 282 5.35 13.29 15.25
C LEU A 282 4.45 14.44 14.72
N PRO A 283 3.91 14.39 13.49
CA PRO A 283 3.01 15.44 13.01
C PRO A 283 1.78 15.64 13.90
N HIS A 284 1.20 14.56 14.40
CA HIS A 284 0.04 14.61 15.29
C HIS A 284 0.38 15.15 16.68
N LEU A 285 1.53 14.77 17.22
CA LEU A 285 2.00 15.25 18.53
C LEU A 285 2.26 16.76 18.50
N LEU A 286 2.90 17.25 17.45
CA LEU A 286 3.20 18.67 17.29
C LEU A 286 1.94 19.52 17.04
N GLU A 287 0.96 19.01 16.30
CA GLU A 287 -0.30 19.72 16.05
C GLU A 287 -1.20 19.78 17.30
N SER A 288 -1.26 18.70 18.07
CA SER A 288 -2.02 18.67 19.31
C SER A 288 -1.42 19.58 20.37
N GLY A 289 -0.09 19.71 20.43
CA GLY A 289 0.61 20.66 21.28
C GLY A 289 0.26 22.13 20.94
N LYS A 290 0.29 22.48 19.66
CA LYS A 290 -0.08 23.85 19.20
C LYS A 290 -1.53 24.22 19.53
N ARG A 291 -2.47 23.27 19.39
CA ARG A 291 -3.89 23.48 19.74
C ARG A 291 -4.09 23.71 21.25
N LYS A 292 -3.42 22.91 22.10
CA LYS A 292 -3.48 23.11 23.56
C LYS A 292 -2.92 24.47 23.97
N PHE A 293 -1.79 24.84 23.37
CA PHE A 293 -1.15 26.15 23.70
C PHE A 293 -2.02 27.35 23.27
N SER A 294 -2.66 27.29 22.12
CA SER A 294 -3.61 28.30 21.64
C SER A 294 -4.88 28.44 22.51
N LEU A 295 -5.30 27.34 23.16
CA LEU A 295 -6.45 27.35 24.08
C LEU A 295 -6.11 27.87 25.48
N MET A 296 -4.83 27.82 25.87
CA MET A 296 -4.36 28.38 27.14
C MET A 296 -4.07 29.90 27.08
N GLN A 297 -4.00 30.47 25.88
CA GLN A 297 -3.77 31.91 25.66
C GLN A 297 -5.07 32.68 25.41
N LYS A 298 -6.22 32.04 25.41
CA LYS A 298 -7.56 32.62 25.36
C LYS A 298 -8.24 32.51 26.73
#